data_4353bc0b619ce515f14709581bdf80f4
#
_entry.id   4353bc0b619ce515f14709581bdf80f4
#
_cell.length_a   1.000
_cell.length_b   1.000
_cell.length_c   1.000
_cell.angle_alpha   90.00
_cell.angle_beta   90.00
_cell.angle_gamma   90.00
#
_symmetry.space_group_name_H-M   'P 1'
#
loop_
_entity.id
_entity.type
_entity.pdbx_description
1 polymer ?
#
loop_
_entity_poly.entity_id
_entity_poly.type
_entity_poly.pdbx_seq_one_letter_code
_entity_poly.pdbx_strand_id
1 'polypeptide(L)'
;LTRTGTTYLHELLGLHPETRSHYAWEQQHPVPTTDDESASAQQFDRERRYKEGRPRFEKGQRIAGDYFQRIHKICYDASEECTVPCSVEAPWNASTLTFMVCSSEKLFDYSLGQTYQLYSRFLQILTWQAPDLASTWMLKCPFHLPYLIELHATFPDSPLIWTHRHPCECIP
;
A
#
# COMPACT_ATOMS: atom_id res chain seq x y z
N LEU A 1 7.74 -16.42 -2.19
CA LEU A 1 7.66 -16.37 -3.66
C LEU A 1 6.63 -15.34 -4.09
N THR A 2 6.95 -14.54 -5.07
CA THR A 2 6.01 -13.64 -5.75
C THR A 2 5.14 -14.45 -6.74
N ARG A 3 4.15 -13.80 -7.38
CA ARG A 3 3.29 -14.44 -8.41
C ARG A 3 2.35 -15.54 -7.90
N THR A 4 1.94 -15.47 -6.64
CA THR A 4 0.98 -16.40 -6.02
C THR A 4 -0.49 -15.97 -6.16
N GLY A 5 -0.79 -14.90 -6.92
CA GLY A 5 -2.16 -14.42 -7.16
C GLY A 5 -2.69 -13.44 -6.09
N THR A 6 -1.82 -12.92 -5.24
CA THR A 6 -2.20 -12.00 -4.14
C THR A 6 -2.92 -10.74 -4.61
N THR A 7 -2.57 -10.19 -5.77
CA THR A 7 -3.25 -9.00 -6.32
C THR A 7 -4.71 -9.30 -6.62
N TYR A 8 -4.99 -10.40 -7.30
CA TYR A 8 -6.35 -10.81 -7.62
C TYR A 8 -7.17 -11.11 -6.36
N LEU A 9 -6.56 -11.82 -5.39
CA LEU A 9 -7.21 -12.09 -4.10
C LEU A 9 -7.51 -10.79 -3.35
N HIS A 10 -6.58 -9.84 -3.33
CA HIS A 10 -6.75 -8.53 -2.69
C HIS A 10 -7.92 -7.75 -3.31
N GLU A 11 -8.01 -7.73 -4.64
CA GLU A 11 -9.12 -7.10 -5.36
C GLU A 11 -10.46 -7.77 -5.03
N LEU A 12 -10.52 -9.11 -5.03
CA LEU A 12 -11.74 -9.85 -4.69
C LEU A 12 -12.20 -9.60 -3.26
N LEU A 13 -11.30 -9.64 -2.29
CA LEU A 13 -11.62 -9.37 -0.89
C LEU A 13 -12.02 -7.92 -0.68
N GLY A 14 -11.45 -7.00 -1.44
CA GLY A 14 -11.81 -5.59 -1.45
C GLY A 14 -13.21 -5.27 -1.99
N LEU A 15 -13.91 -6.24 -2.60
CA LEU A 15 -15.31 -6.09 -3.03
C LEU A 15 -16.30 -6.23 -1.86
N HIS A 16 -15.87 -6.75 -0.72
CA HIS A 16 -16.75 -6.87 0.44
C HIS A 16 -17.07 -5.49 1.00
N PRO A 17 -18.35 -5.16 1.29
CA PRO A 17 -18.75 -3.81 1.68
C PRO A 17 -18.15 -3.31 3.01
N GLU A 18 -17.73 -4.22 3.87
CA GLU A 18 -17.08 -3.88 5.15
C GLU A 18 -15.56 -3.79 5.04
N THR A 19 -14.99 -4.02 3.87
CA THR A 19 -13.55 -3.92 3.66
C THR A 19 -13.18 -2.70 2.81
N ARG A 20 -12.03 -2.14 3.07
CA ARG A 20 -11.41 -1.10 2.23
C ARG A 20 -9.92 -1.33 2.10
N SER A 21 -9.39 -0.93 0.97
CA SER A 21 -7.95 -0.78 0.75
C SER A 21 -7.64 0.70 0.52
N HIS A 22 -6.42 1.11 0.77
CA HIS A 22 -5.99 2.43 0.33
C HIS A 22 -5.72 2.42 -1.19
N TYR A 23 -6.09 3.50 -1.84
CA TYR A 23 -5.85 3.71 -3.26
C TYR A 23 -4.48 4.35 -3.52
N ALA A 24 -3.97 4.20 -4.75
CA ALA A 24 -2.69 4.80 -5.13
C ALA A 24 -2.66 6.33 -4.91
N TRP A 25 -3.77 7.03 -5.15
CA TRP A 25 -3.87 8.46 -4.91
C TRP A 25 -3.84 8.84 -3.42
N GLU A 26 -4.43 8.02 -2.54
CA GLU A 26 -4.40 8.23 -1.08
C GLU A 26 -2.98 8.09 -0.53
N GLN A 27 -2.19 7.17 -1.10
CA GLN A 27 -0.78 7.02 -0.74
C GLN A 27 0.07 8.23 -1.11
N GLN A 28 -0.24 8.90 -2.22
CA GLN A 28 0.50 10.07 -2.68
C GLN A 28 0.10 11.37 -1.96
N HIS A 29 -1.14 11.46 -1.51
CA HIS A 29 -1.72 12.65 -0.90
C HIS A 29 -2.53 12.29 0.35
N PRO A 30 -1.92 11.67 1.39
CA PRO A 30 -2.67 11.14 2.52
C PRO A 30 -3.16 12.21 3.48
N VAL A 31 -2.44 13.34 3.57
CA VAL A 31 -2.69 14.37 4.57
C VAL A 31 -3.68 15.40 4.03
N PRO A 32 -4.76 15.72 4.77
CA PRO A 32 -5.65 16.82 4.45
C PRO A 32 -4.89 18.15 4.39
N THR A 33 -5.39 19.06 3.57
CA THR A 33 -4.85 20.43 3.44
C THR A 33 -5.80 21.46 4.05
N THR A 34 -6.84 21.00 4.73
CA THR A 34 -7.78 21.83 5.49
C THR A 34 -7.71 21.52 6.95
N ASP A 35 -7.80 22.55 7.80
CA ASP A 35 -7.92 22.40 9.25
C ASP A 35 -9.40 22.30 9.69
N ASP A 36 -10.35 22.43 8.78
CA ASP A 36 -11.77 22.27 9.05
C ASP A 36 -12.12 20.78 9.18
N GLU A 37 -12.51 20.36 10.38
CA GLU A 37 -12.85 18.99 10.72
C GLU A 37 -14.26 18.56 10.29
N SER A 38 -15.06 19.48 9.72
CA SER A 38 -16.40 19.13 9.23
C SER A 38 -16.33 18.09 8.12
N ALA A 39 -17.25 17.13 8.11
CA ALA A 39 -17.30 16.06 7.10
C ALA A 39 -17.36 16.62 5.67
N SER A 40 -18.07 17.74 5.46
CA SER A 40 -18.16 18.41 4.15
C SER A 40 -16.84 19.01 3.70
N ALA A 41 -16.08 19.64 4.60
CA ALA A 41 -14.77 20.20 4.28
C ALA A 41 -13.75 19.10 3.98
N GLN A 42 -13.76 18.02 4.76
CA GLN A 42 -12.89 16.86 4.54
C GLN A 42 -13.20 16.16 3.22
N GLN A 43 -14.48 15.99 2.88
CA GLN A 43 -14.88 15.43 1.59
C GLN A 43 -14.44 16.33 0.43
N PHE A 44 -14.68 17.65 0.52
CA PHE A 44 -14.27 18.61 -0.51
C PHE A 44 -12.74 18.60 -0.71
N ASP A 45 -11.97 18.61 0.39
CA ASP A 45 -10.50 18.56 0.33
C ASP A 45 -10.02 17.25 -0.30
N ARG A 46 -10.64 16.12 0.04
CA ARG A 46 -10.33 14.81 -0.50
C ARG A 46 -10.57 14.75 -2.02
N GLU A 47 -11.71 15.26 -2.48
CA GLU A 47 -12.03 15.35 -3.91
C GLU A 47 -11.06 16.27 -4.66
N ARG A 48 -10.67 17.38 -4.04
CA ARG A 48 -9.68 18.32 -4.61
C ARG A 48 -8.33 17.64 -4.77
N ARG A 49 -7.77 17.00 -3.71
CA ARG A 49 -6.49 16.27 -3.76
C ARG A 49 -6.51 15.17 -4.82
N TYR A 50 -7.61 14.45 -4.93
CA TYR A 50 -7.81 13.44 -5.98
C TYR A 50 -7.70 14.05 -7.39
N LYS A 51 -8.38 15.17 -7.65
CA LYS A 51 -8.38 15.84 -8.95
C LYS A 51 -7.01 16.44 -9.30
N GLU A 52 -6.36 17.09 -8.34
CA GLU A 52 -5.06 17.75 -8.51
C GLU A 52 -3.91 16.77 -8.68
N GLY A 53 -3.95 15.63 -8.00
CA GLY A 53 -2.91 14.62 -8.06
C GLY A 53 -2.90 13.78 -9.35
N ARG A 54 -4.06 13.58 -9.97
CA ARG A 54 -4.21 12.70 -11.15
C ARG A 54 -3.26 13.05 -12.32
N PRO A 55 -3.12 14.30 -12.77
CA PRO A 55 -2.23 14.61 -13.90
C PRO A 55 -0.76 14.29 -13.62
N ARG A 56 -0.32 14.48 -12.36
CA ARG A 56 1.03 14.16 -11.92
C ARG A 56 1.27 12.64 -11.93
N PHE A 57 0.31 11.88 -11.43
CA PHE A 57 0.35 10.43 -11.46
C PHE A 57 0.45 9.90 -12.90
N GLU A 58 -0.43 10.35 -13.80
CA GLU A 58 -0.45 9.93 -15.20
C GLU A 58 0.84 10.29 -15.93
N LYS A 59 1.43 11.46 -15.61
CA LYS A 59 2.76 11.82 -16.12
C LYS A 59 3.83 10.85 -15.63
N GLY A 60 3.81 10.47 -14.35
CA GLY A 60 4.72 9.47 -13.77
C GLY A 60 4.60 8.11 -14.45
N GLN A 61 3.37 7.65 -14.71
CA GLN A 61 3.11 6.39 -15.41
C GLN A 61 3.67 6.38 -16.84
N ARG A 62 3.54 7.48 -17.58
CA ARG A 62 4.13 7.60 -18.92
C ARG A 62 5.65 7.53 -18.89
N ILE A 63 6.30 8.09 -17.86
CA ILE A 63 7.76 8.02 -17.69
C ILE A 63 8.20 6.59 -17.32
N ALA A 64 7.45 5.90 -16.45
CA ALA A 64 7.75 4.53 -16.05
C ALA A 64 7.64 3.52 -17.21
N GLY A 65 6.81 3.83 -18.21
CA GLY A 65 6.68 3.06 -19.45
C GLY A 65 5.84 1.79 -19.32
N ASP A 66 5.51 1.21 -20.46
CA ASP A 66 4.61 0.05 -20.56
C ASP A 66 5.16 -1.23 -19.91
N TYR A 67 6.49 -1.36 -19.86
CA TYR A 67 7.10 -2.54 -19.25
C TYR A 67 6.74 -2.69 -17.77
N PHE A 68 6.84 -1.60 -17.01
CA PHE A 68 6.48 -1.60 -15.60
C PHE A 68 5.02 -1.91 -15.40
N GLN A 69 4.13 -1.33 -16.22
CA GLN A 69 2.69 -1.58 -16.17
C GLN A 69 2.29 -3.04 -16.45
N ARG A 70 3.09 -3.77 -17.23
CA ARG A 70 2.87 -5.21 -17.47
C ARG A 70 3.22 -6.07 -16.27
N ILE A 71 4.21 -5.64 -15.48
CA ILE A 71 4.68 -6.37 -14.30
C ILE A 71 3.78 -6.07 -13.09
N HIS A 72 3.49 -4.79 -12.89
CA HIS A 72 2.69 -4.28 -11.78
C HIS A 72 1.82 -3.13 -12.27
N LYS A 73 0.55 -3.44 -12.56
CA LYS A 73 -0.41 -2.45 -13.01
C LYS A 73 -0.84 -1.59 -11.84
N ILE A 74 -0.45 -0.32 -11.84
CA ILE A 74 -0.88 0.67 -10.87
C ILE A 74 -1.94 1.55 -11.52
N CYS A 75 -3.12 1.65 -10.89
CA CYS A 75 -4.19 2.55 -11.28
C CYS A 75 -4.41 3.58 -10.18
N TYR A 76 -4.66 4.82 -10.56
CA TYR A 76 -4.78 5.95 -9.63
C TYR A 76 -5.88 5.76 -8.57
N ASP A 77 -6.99 5.19 -9.00
CA ASP A 77 -8.22 4.94 -8.25
C ASP A 77 -8.46 3.44 -7.98
N ALA A 78 -7.41 2.66 -7.95
CA ALA A 78 -7.46 1.25 -7.55
C ALA A 78 -6.67 0.99 -6.28
N SER A 79 -7.00 -0.12 -5.62
CA SER A 79 -6.27 -0.63 -4.47
C SER A 79 -4.80 -0.85 -4.79
N GLU A 80 -3.92 -0.41 -3.91
CA GLU A 80 -2.49 -0.51 -4.10
C GLU A 80 -1.79 -1.22 -2.93
N GLU A 81 -0.57 -1.67 -3.15
CA GLU A 81 0.25 -2.33 -2.13
C GLU A 81 0.72 -1.34 -1.05
N CYS A 82 0.98 -1.85 0.15
CA CYS A 82 1.50 -1.06 1.28
C CYS A 82 2.94 -0.54 1.06
N THR A 83 3.52 -0.80 -0.10
CA THR A 83 4.92 -0.48 -0.41
C THR A 83 5.22 1.01 -0.28
N VAL A 84 4.36 1.88 -0.84
CA VAL A 84 4.59 3.33 -0.84
C VAL A 84 4.51 3.94 0.56
N PRO A 85 3.43 3.72 1.36
CA PRO A 85 3.38 4.24 2.73
C PRO A 85 4.51 3.73 3.62
N CYS A 86 4.92 2.47 3.44
CA CYS A 86 6.03 1.89 4.17
C CYS A 86 7.41 2.39 3.69
N SER A 87 7.47 3.07 2.55
CA SER A 87 8.72 3.60 1.96
C SER A 87 9.12 4.97 2.49
N VAL A 88 8.30 5.62 3.31
CA VAL A 88 8.53 6.99 3.79
C VAL A 88 9.81 7.10 4.62
N GLU A 89 10.23 6.03 5.28
CA GLU A 89 11.53 5.93 5.96
C GLU A 89 12.53 5.10 5.13
N ALA A 90 13.07 5.72 4.11
CA ALA A 90 14.28 5.39 3.35
C ALA A 90 14.72 3.93 3.05
N PRO A 91 14.69 2.93 3.95
CA PRO A 91 15.23 1.60 3.61
C PRO A 91 14.43 0.86 2.54
N TRP A 92 13.12 1.10 2.46
CA TRP A 92 12.24 0.38 1.54
C TRP A 92 12.35 0.84 0.09
N ASN A 93 12.59 2.13 -0.17
CA ASN A 93 12.82 2.60 -1.55
C ASN A 93 14.13 2.07 -2.12
N ALA A 94 15.18 2.09 -1.31
CA ALA A 94 16.46 1.50 -1.66
C ALA A 94 16.36 -0.03 -1.70
N SER A 95 15.61 -0.67 -0.78
CA SER A 95 15.47 -2.12 -0.75
C SER A 95 14.52 -2.68 -1.79
N THR A 96 13.49 -1.97 -2.22
CA THR A 96 12.65 -2.46 -3.33
C THR A 96 13.45 -2.53 -4.62
N LEU A 97 14.27 -1.51 -4.91
CA LEU A 97 15.21 -1.55 -6.03
C LEU A 97 16.33 -2.58 -5.79
N THR A 98 16.85 -2.67 -4.57
CA THR A 98 17.96 -3.56 -4.22
C THR A 98 17.49 -5.01 -4.11
N PHE A 99 16.27 -5.29 -3.66
CA PHE A 99 15.69 -6.65 -3.64
C PHE A 99 15.42 -7.16 -5.07
N MET A 100 15.09 -6.28 -5.98
CA MET A 100 15.01 -6.63 -7.41
C MET A 100 16.37 -6.87 -8.04
N VAL A 101 17.47 -6.34 -7.46
CA VAL A 101 18.82 -6.32 -8.05
C VAL A 101 19.84 -7.10 -7.25
N CYS A 102 19.70 -7.20 -5.92
CA CYS A 102 20.69 -7.82 -5.03
C CYS A 102 20.03 -8.62 -3.90
N SER A 103 20.28 -9.93 -3.83
CA SER A 103 20.01 -10.74 -2.67
C SER A 103 21.07 -10.51 -1.59
N SER A 104 21.10 -9.37 -0.93
CA SER A 104 22.05 -9.15 0.17
C SER A 104 21.40 -9.47 1.52
N GLU A 105 22.08 -10.31 2.33
CA GLU A 105 21.69 -10.66 3.72
C GLU A 105 21.42 -9.41 4.57
N LYS A 106 22.10 -8.30 4.29
CA LYS A 106 21.94 -7.00 4.98
C LYS A 106 20.55 -6.38 4.87
N LEU A 107 19.71 -6.80 3.91
CA LEU A 107 18.35 -6.29 3.77
C LEU A 107 17.44 -6.73 4.93
N PHE A 108 17.75 -7.85 5.57
CA PHE A 108 16.96 -8.43 6.65
C PHE A 108 17.40 -7.96 8.05
N ASP A 109 18.49 -7.21 8.15
CA ASP A 109 18.99 -6.68 9.43
C ASP A 109 18.26 -5.40 9.89
N TYR A 110 17.29 -4.89 9.10
CA TYR A 110 16.51 -3.72 9.45
C TYR A 110 15.26 -4.07 10.26
N SER A 111 15.11 -3.43 11.41
CA SER A 111 13.84 -3.45 12.13
C SER A 111 12.84 -2.47 11.47
N LEU A 112 11.67 -2.96 11.08
CA LEU A 112 10.59 -2.15 10.54
C LEU A 112 9.56 -1.68 11.59
N GLY A 113 9.88 -1.75 12.88
CA GLY A 113 8.97 -1.36 13.95
C GLY A 113 8.48 0.10 13.81
N GLN A 114 9.37 1.04 13.53
CA GLN A 114 9.01 2.44 13.31
C GLN A 114 8.19 2.61 12.03
N THR A 115 8.55 1.93 10.96
CA THR A 115 7.82 1.94 9.69
C THR A 115 6.37 1.49 9.87
N TYR A 116 6.11 0.41 10.62
CA TYR A 116 4.76 -0.04 10.88
C TYR A 116 3.97 0.89 11.79
N GLN A 117 4.63 1.56 12.76
CA GLN A 117 3.99 2.60 13.56
C GLN A 117 3.55 3.78 12.69
N LEU A 118 4.38 4.25 11.76
CA LEU A 118 4.01 5.29 10.81
C LEU A 118 2.91 4.83 9.87
N TYR A 119 2.97 3.59 9.42
CA TYR A 119 1.93 3.00 8.59
C TYR A 119 0.58 2.91 9.34
N SER A 120 0.60 2.57 10.62
CA SER A 120 -0.60 2.62 11.46
C SER A 120 -1.20 4.04 11.51
N ARG A 121 -0.36 5.07 11.69
CA ARG A 121 -0.81 6.47 11.66
C ARG A 121 -1.37 6.88 10.30
N PHE A 122 -0.75 6.43 9.21
CA PHE A 122 -1.27 6.64 7.86
C PHE A 122 -2.69 6.07 7.72
N LEU A 123 -2.93 4.84 8.16
CA LEU A 123 -4.27 4.23 8.13
C LEU A 123 -5.26 4.99 9.02
N GLN A 124 -4.83 5.47 10.20
CA GLN A 124 -5.65 6.29 11.09
C GLN A 124 -6.07 7.60 10.43
N ILE A 125 -5.15 8.29 9.75
CA ILE A 125 -5.44 9.52 8.99
C ILE A 125 -6.47 9.26 7.89
N LEU A 126 -6.34 8.17 7.14
CA LEU A 126 -7.31 7.81 6.12
C LEU A 126 -8.68 7.43 6.69
N THR A 127 -8.70 6.75 7.84
CA THR A 127 -9.94 6.40 8.53
C THR A 127 -10.64 7.66 9.05
N TRP A 128 -9.90 8.58 9.65
CA TRP A 128 -10.44 9.83 10.16
C TRP A 128 -11.09 10.69 9.06
N GLN A 129 -10.48 10.76 7.88
CA GLN A 129 -11.02 11.51 6.73
C GLN A 129 -12.29 10.89 6.13
N ALA A 130 -12.55 9.63 6.35
CA ALA A 130 -13.66 8.91 5.77
C ALA A 130 -14.15 7.81 6.71
N PRO A 131 -14.73 8.19 7.88
CA PRO A 131 -15.12 7.26 8.93
C PRO A 131 -16.27 6.32 8.50
N ASP A 132 -17.11 6.75 7.57
CA ASP A 132 -18.25 5.99 7.05
C ASP A 132 -17.84 4.94 6.00
N LEU A 133 -16.61 5.00 5.51
CA LEU A 133 -16.08 3.93 4.67
C LEU A 133 -15.73 2.72 5.55
N ALA A 134 -15.90 1.55 5.01
CA ALA A 134 -15.72 0.23 5.61
C ALA A 134 -14.79 0.14 6.84
N SER A 135 -15.16 -0.70 7.79
CA SER A 135 -14.51 -0.83 9.10
C SER A 135 -13.21 -1.62 9.10
N THR A 136 -12.99 -2.44 8.09
CA THR A 136 -11.86 -3.37 8.03
C THR A 136 -10.90 -3.03 6.89
N TRP A 137 -9.64 -2.83 7.23
CA TRP A 137 -8.59 -2.64 6.23
C TRP A 137 -8.17 -3.97 5.60
N MET A 138 -8.23 -4.04 4.28
CA MET A 138 -7.66 -5.13 3.48
C MET A 138 -6.35 -4.63 2.86
N LEU A 139 -5.25 -5.16 3.36
CA LEU A 139 -3.91 -4.68 3.03
C LEU A 139 -3.09 -5.80 2.40
N LYS A 140 -2.20 -5.45 1.48
CA LYS A 140 -1.37 -6.43 0.78
C LYS A 140 0.01 -5.86 0.49
N CYS A 141 1.05 -6.62 0.82
CA CYS A 141 2.41 -6.35 0.38
C CYS A 141 3.27 -7.61 0.46
N PRO A 142 4.04 -7.95 -0.57
CA PRO A 142 4.95 -9.09 -0.54
C PRO A 142 6.08 -8.91 0.48
N PHE A 143 6.41 -7.67 0.84
CA PHE A 143 7.50 -7.35 1.75
C PHE A 143 7.13 -7.45 3.24
N HIS A 144 5.89 -7.74 3.59
CA HIS A 144 5.52 -8.03 4.98
C HIS A 144 6.10 -9.36 5.47
N LEU A 145 6.32 -10.31 4.57
CA LEU A 145 6.68 -11.68 4.93
C LEU A 145 7.97 -11.79 5.78
N PRO A 146 9.07 -11.09 5.48
CA PRO A 146 10.27 -11.12 6.33
C PRO A 146 10.10 -10.42 7.70
N TYR A 147 9.07 -9.62 7.89
CA TYR A 147 8.87 -8.73 9.04
C TYR A 147 7.54 -9.01 9.77
N LEU A 148 7.11 -10.27 9.79
CA LEU A 148 5.84 -10.67 10.42
C LEU A 148 5.82 -10.42 11.93
N ILE A 149 6.96 -10.43 12.61
CA ILE A 149 7.06 -10.18 14.05
C ILE A 149 6.70 -8.70 14.32
N GLU A 150 7.31 -7.77 13.61
CA GLU A 150 7.08 -6.33 13.76
C GLU A 150 5.69 -5.93 13.27
N LEU A 151 5.22 -6.57 12.19
CA LEU A 151 3.85 -6.40 11.71
C LEU A 151 2.83 -6.82 12.77
N HIS A 152 2.99 -8.01 13.34
CA HIS A 152 2.10 -8.52 14.39
C HIS A 152 2.19 -7.70 15.68
N ALA A 153 3.38 -7.21 16.05
CA ALA A 153 3.54 -6.32 17.20
C ALA A 153 2.76 -5.00 17.04
N THR A 154 2.60 -4.51 15.80
CA THR A 154 1.85 -3.29 15.51
C THR A 154 0.35 -3.53 15.32
N PHE A 155 -0.01 -4.68 14.74
CA PHE A 155 -1.38 -5.07 14.42
C PHE A 155 -1.69 -6.48 14.99
N PRO A 156 -1.77 -6.64 16.32
CA PRO A 156 -1.85 -7.95 16.97
C PRO A 156 -3.12 -8.73 16.64
N ASP A 157 -4.21 -8.03 16.38
CA ASP A 157 -5.53 -8.64 16.10
C ASP A 157 -5.79 -8.85 14.60
N SER A 158 -4.83 -8.53 13.74
CA SER A 158 -5.01 -8.65 12.30
C SER A 158 -4.77 -10.09 11.82
N PRO A 159 -5.74 -10.73 11.16
CA PRO A 159 -5.52 -12.02 10.53
C PRO A 159 -4.57 -11.88 9.34
N LEU A 160 -3.71 -12.88 9.16
CA LEU A 160 -2.75 -12.93 8.06
C LEU A 160 -3.16 -14.02 7.07
N ILE A 161 -3.28 -13.65 5.80
CA ILE A 161 -3.52 -14.57 4.70
C ILE A 161 -2.22 -14.73 3.91
N TRP A 162 -1.68 -15.93 3.95
CA TRP A 162 -0.47 -16.27 3.19
C TRP A 162 -0.81 -17.19 2.02
N THR A 163 -0.69 -16.66 0.82
CA THR A 163 -0.97 -17.42 -0.41
C THR A 163 0.24 -18.27 -0.82
N HIS A 164 -0.03 -19.50 -1.20
CA HIS A 164 0.95 -20.45 -1.69
C HIS A 164 0.64 -20.88 -3.12
N ARG A 165 1.68 -21.10 -3.89
CA ARG A 165 1.61 -21.68 -5.22
C ARG A 165 2.85 -22.53 -5.47
N HIS A 166 2.74 -23.54 -6.34
CA HIS A 166 3.88 -24.38 -6.68
C HIS A 166 5.02 -23.54 -7.28
N PRO A 167 6.27 -23.70 -6.83
CA PRO A 167 7.40 -22.87 -7.27
C PRO A 167 7.56 -22.81 -8.80
N CYS A 168 7.38 -23.94 -9.50
CA CYS A 168 7.47 -23.98 -10.96
C CYS A 168 6.38 -23.19 -11.69
N GLU A 169 5.32 -22.76 -10.99
CA GLU A 169 4.26 -21.89 -11.55
C GLU A 169 4.49 -20.42 -11.22
N CYS A 170 5.42 -20.11 -10.31
CA CYS A 170 5.76 -18.76 -9.86
C CYS A 170 7.02 -18.23 -10.56
N ILE A 171 7.90 -19.12 -10.98
CA ILE A 171 9.19 -18.80 -11.62
C ILE A 171 9.05 -19.15 -13.10
N PRO A 172 9.22 -18.18 -14.01
CA PRO A 172 9.15 -18.42 -15.44
C PRO A 172 10.32 -19.24 -15.94
#